data_6263290520cba76761839d2991a60b4d
#
_entry.id   6263290520cba76761839d2991a60b4d
#
_cell.length_a   1.000
_cell.length_b   1.000
_cell.length_c   1.000
_cell.angle_alpha   90.00
_cell.angle_beta   90.00
_cell.angle_gamma   90.00
#
_symmetry.space_group_name_H-M   'P 1'
#
loop_
_entity.id
_entity.type
_entity.pdbx_description
1 polymer ?
#
loop_
_entity_poly.entity_id
_entity_poly.type
_entity_poly.pdbx_seq_one_letter_code
_entity_poly.pdbx_strand_id
1 'polypeptide(L)'
;MNILVIGANGNAGRRIVEKALKAGHQVTGLVRREGAIEGIPTIVKDALQLTKQELTQFDVVVNATSAFTPDTYHLPADLTLLLVKALANTNTRLIAIGGAGSLYVDEDHTVQLNDTPEFPKEFLARSKTHGKSDDILRKFSNVDWTMFTPPPILDAEGPESNDYVLGNENVILNKEGKPYISYATFAQILVDEINNHKFSRQRFT
;
A
#
# COMPACT_ATOMS: atom_id res chain seq x y z
N MET A 1 -8.21 1.20 16.85
CA MET A 1 -8.45 2.20 15.81
C MET A 1 -9.52 1.70 14.86
N ASN A 2 -10.25 2.62 14.20
CA ASN A 2 -11.17 2.32 13.10
C ASN A 2 -10.39 2.42 11.78
N ILE A 3 -10.31 1.33 11.02
CA ILE A 3 -9.49 1.23 9.80
C ILE A 3 -10.39 0.97 8.60
N LEU A 4 -10.26 1.77 7.54
CA LEU A 4 -10.81 1.47 6.23
C LEU A 4 -9.74 0.80 5.36
N VAL A 5 -10.02 -0.39 4.83
CA VAL A 5 -9.14 -1.05 3.85
C VAL A 5 -9.78 -1.00 2.47
N ILE A 6 -9.25 -0.17 1.58
CA ILE A 6 -9.67 -0.07 0.19
C ILE A 6 -8.99 -1.21 -0.60
N GLY A 7 -9.77 -2.01 -1.32
CA GLY A 7 -9.27 -3.22 -1.97
C GLY A 7 -9.16 -4.41 -1.01
N ALA A 8 -10.01 -4.45 0.01
CA ALA A 8 -9.98 -5.43 1.08
C ALA A 8 -10.08 -6.89 0.63
N ASN A 9 -10.66 -7.18 -0.53
CA ASN A 9 -10.75 -8.54 -1.10
C ASN A 9 -9.54 -8.94 -1.98
N GLY A 10 -8.55 -8.06 -2.16
CA GLY A 10 -7.30 -8.36 -2.85
C GLY A 10 -6.34 -9.21 -2.00
N ASN A 11 -5.24 -9.69 -2.61
CA ASN A 11 -4.26 -10.53 -1.90
C ASN A 11 -3.65 -9.81 -0.68
N ALA A 12 -3.22 -8.56 -0.85
CA ALA A 12 -2.71 -7.75 0.26
C ALA A 12 -3.84 -7.36 1.23
N GLY A 13 -4.98 -6.87 0.69
CA GLY A 13 -6.09 -6.38 1.49
C GLY A 13 -6.63 -7.40 2.48
N ARG A 14 -6.85 -8.64 2.05
CA ARG A 14 -7.33 -9.74 2.93
C ARG A 14 -6.38 -10.01 4.09
N ARG A 15 -5.07 -10.06 3.82
CA ARG A 15 -4.05 -10.31 4.86
C ARG A 15 -3.97 -9.14 5.85
N ILE A 16 -4.09 -7.89 5.34
CA ILE A 16 -4.13 -6.70 6.19
C ILE A 16 -5.38 -6.71 7.09
N VAL A 17 -6.56 -7.02 6.53
CA VAL A 17 -7.81 -7.15 7.30
C VAL A 17 -7.65 -8.18 8.42
N GLU A 18 -7.19 -9.38 8.08
CA GLU A 18 -6.99 -10.46 9.05
C GLU A 18 -6.03 -10.04 10.18
N LYS A 19 -4.89 -9.43 9.84
CA LYS A 19 -3.90 -8.99 10.82
C LYS A 19 -4.40 -7.85 11.68
N ALA A 20 -5.08 -6.87 11.10
CA ALA A 20 -5.63 -5.73 11.84
C ALA A 20 -6.71 -6.18 12.84
N LEU A 21 -7.57 -7.14 12.47
CA LEU A 21 -8.54 -7.75 13.38
C LEU A 21 -7.86 -8.48 14.54
N LYS A 22 -6.83 -9.29 14.26
CA LYS A 22 -6.03 -9.98 15.29
C LYS A 22 -5.33 -9.00 16.24
N ALA A 23 -4.95 -7.82 15.76
CA ALA A 23 -4.38 -6.75 16.57
C ALA A 23 -5.42 -5.94 17.36
N GLY A 24 -6.72 -6.29 17.29
CA GLY A 24 -7.80 -5.65 18.04
C GLY A 24 -8.35 -4.38 17.42
N HIS A 25 -8.10 -4.12 16.14
CA HIS A 25 -8.69 -2.98 15.42
C HIS A 25 -10.10 -3.29 14.93
N GLN A 26 -10.90 -2.24 14.75
CA GLN A 26 -12.16 -2.30 14.01
C GLN A 26 -11.86 -2.05 12.53
N VAL A 27 -12.25 -2.98 11.67
CA VAL A 27 -11.91 -2.91 10.24
C VAL A 27 -13.18 -2.87 9.41
N THR A 28 -13.25 -1.94 8.47
CA THR A 28 -14.24 -1.89 7.41
C THR A 28 -13.54 -2.11 6.07
N GLY A 29 -14.07 -3.03 5.26
CA GLY A 29 -13.57 -3.27 3.91
C GLY A 29 -14.30 -2.44 2.87
N LEU A 30 -13.58 -1.88 1.89
CA LEU A 30 -14.20 -1.31 0.69
C LEU A 30 -13.86 -2.19 -0.51
N VAL A 31 -14.91 -2.62 -1.22
CA VAL A 31 -14.83 -3.49 -2.39
C VAL A 31 -15.69 -2.96 -3.53
N ARG A 32 -15.35 -3.30 -4.78
CA ARG A 32 -16.10 -2.84 -5.96
C ARG A 32 -17.36 -3.65 -6.27
N ARG A 33 -17.46 -4.88 -5.77
CA ARG A 33 -18.56 -5.81 -6.06
C ARG A 33 -18.97 -6.52 -4.78
N GLU A 34 -20.22 -6.94 -4.73
CA GLU A 34 -20.70 -7.81 -3.68
C GLU A 34 -19.88 -9.09 -3.59
N GLY A 35 -19.58 -9.48 -2.42
CA GLY A 35 -18.66 -10.55 -2.05
C GLY A 35 -18.08 -10.14 -0.72
N ALA A 36 -18.92 -10.20 0.34
CA ALA A 36 -18.55 -9.79 1.67
C ALA A 36 -17.25 -10.49 2.11
N ILE A 37 -16.37 -9.74 2.72
CA ILE A 37 -15.28 -10.33 3.49
C ILE A 37 -15.93 -10.78 4.79
N GLU A 38 -15.89 -12.07 5.04
CA GLU A 38 -16.51 -12.66 6.23
C GLU A 38 -15.96 -11.99 7.50
N GLY A 39 -16.85 -11.63 8.40
CA GLY A 39 -16.50 -11.11 9.72
C GLY A 39 -16.23 -9.60 9.82
N ILE A 40 -16.38 -8.81 8.74
CA ILE A 40 -16.25 -7.35 8.80
C ILE A 40 -17.37 -6.61 8.06
N PRO A 41 -17.73 -5.39 8.50
CA PRO A 41 -18.53 -4.47 7.70
C PRO A 41 -17.87 -4.22 6.33
N THR A 42 -18.69 -4.22 5.27
CA THR A 42 -18.21 -4.03 3.91
C THR A 42 -18.98 -2.92 3.21
N ILE A 43 -18.28 -1.97 2.63
CA ILE A 43 -18.81 -0.92 1.77
C ILE A 43 -18.61 -1.38 0.32
N VAL A 44 -19.71 -1.51 -0.44
CA VAL A 44 -19.66 -1.83 -1.87
C VAL A 44 -19.76 -0.53 -2.66
N LYS A 45 -18.64 -0.04 -3.15
CA LYS A 45 -18.54 1.24 -3.85
C LYS A 45 -17.29 1.33 -4.71
N ASP A 46 -17.34 2.13 -5.77
CA ASP A 46 -16.13 2.53 -6.47
C ASP A 46 -15.30 3.46 -5.57
N ALA A 47 -14.04 3.12 -5.36
CA ALA A 47 -13.15 3.89 -4.50
C ALA A 47 -12.95 5.35 -4.99
N LEU A 48 -13.06 5.60 -6.30
CA LEU A 48 -13.01 6.94 -6.86
C LEU A 48 -14.25 7.81 -6.54
N GLN A 49 -15.30 7.24 -5.95
CA GLN A 49 -16.49 7.94 -5.50
C GLN A 49 -16.49 8.21 -3.98
N LEU A 50 -15.40 7.88 -3.28
CA LEU A 50 -15.27 8.16 -1.86
C LEU A 50 -15.25 9.66 -1.59
N THR A 51 -15.99 10.07 -0.58
CA THR A 51 -16.07 11.46 -0.14
C THR A 51 -15.20 11.71 1.09
N LYS A 52 -14.84 12.97 1.32
CA LYS A 52 -14.13 13.38 2.54
C LYS A 52 -14.90 12.96 3.80
N GLN A 53 -16.23 13.13 3.81
CA GLN A 53 -17.07 12.79 4.96
C GLN A 53 -17.00 11.29 5.29
N GLU A 54 -16.98 10.42 4.28
CA GLU A 54 -16.86 8.98 4.48
C GLU A 54 -15.47 8.59 4.99
N LEU A 55 -14.42 9.18 4.42
CA LEU A 55 -13.04 8.88 4.78
C LEU A 55 -12.67 9.32 6.19
N THR A 56 -13.15 10.50 6.63
CA THR A 56 -12.81 11.07 7.93
C THR A 56 -13.51 10.43 9.13
N GLN A 57 -14.33 9.39 8.89
CA GLN A 57 -14.89 8.53 9.96
C GLN A 57 -13.88 7.49 10.46
N PHE A 58 -12.75 7.34 9.77
CA PHE A 58 -11.72 6.36 10.09
C PHE A 58 -10.47 7.05 10.64
N ASP A 59 -9.79 6.38 11.56
CA ASP A 59 -8.49 6.81 12.07
C ASP A 59 -7.40 6.60 10.99
N VAL A 60 -7.52 5.48 10.25
CA VAL A 60 -6.56 5.09 9.21
C VAL A 60 -7.32 4.61 7.97
N VAL A 61 -6.87 5.08 6.81
CA VAL A 61 -7.29 4.59 5.49
C VAL A 61 -6.10 3.87 4.86
N VAL A 62 -6.26 2.58 4.55
CA VAL A 62 -5.27 1.78 3.84
C VAL A 62 -5.68 1.65 2.38
N ASN A 63 -4.87 2.17 1.47
CA ASN A 63 -5.03 1.97 0.03
C ASN A 63 -4.25 0.72 -0.42
N ALA A 64 -4.95 -0.42 -0.47
CA ALA A 64 -4.42 -1.70 -0.95
C ALA A 64 -4.88 -2.03 -2.39
N THR A 65 -5.21 -1.01 -3.18
CA THR A 65 -5.61 -1.20 -4.58
C THR A 65 -4.41 -1.48 -5.48
N SER A 66 -4.64 -2.24 -6.53
CA SER A 66 -3.68 -2.49 -7.59
C SER A 66 -4.40 -2.53 -8.95
N ALA A 67 -3.66 -2.31 -10.02
CA ALA A 67 -4.14 -2.36 -11.40
C ALA A 67 -3.43 -3.48 -12.15
N PHE A 68 -4.20 -4.27 -12.92
CA PHE A 68 -3.67 -5.45 -13.62
C PHE A 68 -3.86 -5.38 -15.12
N THR A 69 -4.72 -4.50 -15.62
CA THR A 69 -5.04 -4.36 -17.03
C THR A 69 -4.74 -2.93 -17.51
N PRO A 70 -4.38 -2.71 -18.78
CA PRO A 70 -4.00 -1.39 -19.30
C PRO A 70 -5.04 -0.29 -19.05
N ASP A 71 -6.32 -0.61 -19.14
CA ASP A 71 -7.44 0.29 -18.88
C ASP A 71 -7.55 0.70 -17.39
N THR A 72 -6.92 -0.05 -16.49
CA THR A 72 -6.95 0.22 -15.05
C THR A 72 -5.64 0.76 -14.50
N TYR A 73 -4.56 0.84 -15.30
CA TYR A 73 -3.23 1.26 -14.79
C TYR A 73 -3.23 2.66 -14.17
N HIS A 74 -4.14 3.56 -14.57
CA HIS A 74 -4.27 4.90 -14.01
C HIS A 74 -4.86 4.92 -12.59
N LEU A 75 -5.66 3.91 -12.21
CA LEU A 75 -6.45 3.91 -10.97
C LEU A 75 -5.63 4.11 -9.67
N PRO A 76 -4.45 3.51 -9.47
CA PRO A 76 -3.67 3.73 -8.25
C PRO A 76 -3.28 5.21 -8.05
N ALA A 77 -2.89 5.89 -9.11
CA ALA A 77 -2.52 7.31 -9.07
C ALA A 77 -3.74 8.21 -8.85
N ASP A 78 -4.83 7.96 -9.58
CA ASP A 78 -6.08 8.74 -9.47
C ASP A 78 -6.68 8.59 -8.07
N LEU A 79 -6.71 7.37 -7.53
CA LEU A 79 -7.19 7.15 -6.17
C LEU A 79 -6.28 7.81 -5.13
N THR A 80 -4.97 7.71 -5.29
CA THR A 80 -4.03 8.39 -4.38
C THR A 80 -4.28 9.90 -4.40
N LEU A 81 -4.47 10.51 -5.58
CA LEU A 81 -4.77 11.94 -5.69
C LEU A 81 -6.10 12.32 -5.03
N LEU A 82 -7.13 11.49 -5.18
CA LEU A 82 -8.41 11.68 -4.49
C LEU A 82 -8.22 11.65 -2.97
N LEU A 83 -7.53 10.61 -2.48
CA LEU A 83 -7.35 10.39 -1.04
C LEU A 83 -6.55 11.53 -0.39
N VAL A 84 -5.45 11.99 -0.99
CA VAL A 84 -4.66 13.08 -0.40
C VAL A 84 -5.42 14.41 -0.41
N LYS A 85 -6.23 14.69 -1.46
CA LYS A 85 -7.09 15.88 -1.49
C LYS A 85 -8.19 15.82 -0.43
N ALA A 86 -8.81 14.67 -0.26
CA ALA A 86 -9.88 14.49 0.72
C ALA A 86 -9.37 14.54 2.17
N LEU A 87 -8.19 13.98 2.41
CA LEU A 87 -7.60 13.86 3.75
C LEU A 87 -6.72 15.07 4.15
N ALA A 88 -6.51 16.04 3.25
CA ALA A 88 -5.76 17.25 3.55
C ALA A 88 -6.32 17.99 4.76
N ASN A 89 -5.44 18.32 5.73
CA ASN A 89 -5.78 18.98 6.99
C ASN A 89 -6.84 18.22 7.82
N THR A 90 -6.78 16.89 7.82
CA THR A 90 -7.59 16.02 8.68
C THR A 90 -6.69 15.20 9.61
N ASN A 91 -7.28 14.53 10.59
CA ASN A 91 -6.55 13.63 11.49
C ASN A 91 -6.50 12.18 10.98
N THR A 92 -7.14 11.89 9.85
CA THR A 92 -7.13 10.55 9.26
C THR A 92 -5.82 10.30 8.55
N ARG A 93 -5.13 9.23 8.93
CA ARG A 93 -3.87 8.81 8.33
C ARG A 93 -4.11 8.00 7.06
N LEU A 94 -3.29 8.22 6.04
CA LEU A 94 -3.28 7.44 4.80
C LEU A 94 -2.08 6.50 4.76
N ILE A 95 -2.31 5.19 4.60
CA ILE A 95 -1.26 4.23 4.28
C ILE A 95 -1.49 3.71 2.87
N ALA A 96 -0.55 3.93 1.98
CA ALA A 96 -0.59 3.46 0.60
C ALA A 96 0.41 2.32 0.39
N ILE A 97 0.02 1.33 -0.42
CA ILE A 97 0.93 0.27 -0.85
C ILE A 97 1.59 0.71 -2.14
N GLY A 98 2.91 0.77 -2.13
CA GLY A 98 3.73 1.12 -3.29
C GLY A 98 4.04 -0.07 -4.20
N GLY A 99 4.67 0.20 -5.32
CA GLY A 99 5.17 -0.80 -6.26
C GLY A 99 6.69 -0.86 -6.28
N ALA A 100 7.27 -2.04 -6.16
CA ALA A 100 8.71 -2.27 -6.09
C ALA A 100 9.51 -1.62 -7.23
N GLY A 101 8.93 -1.49 -8.41
CA GLY A 101 9.64 -0.92 -9.56
C GLY A 101 10.07 0.54 -9.39
N SER A 102 9.48 1.28 -8.44
CA SER A 102 9.88 2.65 -8.11
C SER A 102 10.95 2.73 -7.01
N LEU A 103 11.40 1.62 -6.46
CA LEU A 103 12.54 1.58 -5.55
C LEU A 103 13.86 1.80 -6.31
N TYR A 104 14.81 2.44 -5.68
CA TYR A 104 16.14 2.67 -6.26
C TYR A 104 17.04 1.45 -6.12
N VAL A 105 17.96 1.30 -7.08
CA VAL A 105 18.96 0.22 -7.10
C VAL A 105 20.38 0.73 -6.87
N ASP A 106 20.55 2.04 -6.78
CA ASP A 106 21.81 2.75 -6.54
C ASP A 106 21.73 3.62 -5.27
N GLU A 107 22.90 3.93 -4.69
CA GLU A 107 23.01 4.74 -3.47
C GLU A 107 22.63 6.21 -3.70
N ASP A 108 22.88 6.72 -4.93
CA ASP A 108 22.61 8.12 -5.29
C ASP A 108 21.13 8.38 -5.62
N HIS A 109 20.29 7.35 -5.59
CA HIS A 109 18.85 7.41 -5.92
C HIS A 109 18.58 7.99 -7.32
N THR A 110 19.35 7.55 -8.32
CA THR A 110 19.25 8.01 -9.71
C THR A 110 18.61 6.99 -10.63
N VAL A 111 18.68 5.70 -10.30
CA VAL A 111 18.17 4.59 -11.11
C VAL A 111 17.11 3.82 -10.33
N GLN A 112 15.88 3.82 -10.83
CA GLN A 112 14.82 2.99 -10.29
C GLN A 112 14.90 1.57 -10.84
N LEU A 113 14.38 0.60 -10.09
CA LEU A 113 14.37 -0.81 -10.52
C LEU A 113 13.69 -0.98 -11.90
N ASN A 114 12.61 -0.23 -12.18
CA ASN A 114 11.91 -0.30 -13.46
C ASN A 114 12.65 0.42 -14.62
N ASP A 115 13.77 1.07 -14.37
CA ASP A 115 14.64 1.66 -15.41
C ASP A 115 15.81 0.73 -15.75
N THR A 116 15.97 -0.39 -15.03
CA THR A 116 17.02 -1.36 -15.31
C THR A 116 16.71 -2.23 -16.53
N PRO A 117 17.72 -2.67 -17.30
CA PRO A 117 17.51 -3.55 -18.46
C PRO A 117 16.84 -4.90 -18.11
N GLU A 118 17.04 -5.38 -16.89
CA GLU A 118 16.52 -6.65 -16.38
C GLU A 118 15.05 -6.58 -15.97
N PHE A 119 14.46 -5.38 -15.87
CA PHE A 119 13.07 -5.25 -15.48
C PHE A 119 12.12 -5.81 -16.57
N PRO A 120 11.19 -6.70 -16.23
CA PRO A 120 10.32 -7.33 -17.22
C PRO A 120 9.45 -6.29 -17.95
N LYS A 121 9.55 -6.26 -19.28
CA LYS A 121 8.90 -5.25 -20.13
C LYS A 121 7.38 -5.27 -20.00
N GLU A 122 6.78 -6.43 -19.79
CA GLU A 122 5.34 -6.60 -19.58
C GLU A 122 4.82 -5.90 -18.33
N PHE A 123 5.66 -5.65 -17.33
CA PHE A 123 5.27 -4.95 -16.11
C PHE A 123 5.63 -3.45 -16.13
N LEU A 124 6.39 -2.99 -17.12
CA LEU A 124 6.94 -1.63 -17.13
C LEU A 124 5.86 -0.54 -17.11
N ALA A 125 4.85 -0.64 -17.96
CA ALA A 125 3.76 0.35 -18.03
C ALA A 125 2.99 0.42 -16.70
N ARG A 126 2.66 -0.73 -16.12
CA ARG A 126 2.02 -0.83 -14.80
C ARG A 126 2.90 -0.25 -13.70
N SER A 127 4.17 -0.59 -13.68
CA SER A 127 5.13 -0.15 -12.67
C SER A 127 5.29 1.37 -12.67
N LYS A 128 5.49 1.97 -13.84
CA LYS A 128 5.63 3.44 -13.98
C LYS A 128 4.37 4.19 -13.55
N THR A 129 3.20 3.63 -13.83
CA THR A 129 1.94 4.25 -13.40
C THR A 129 1.75 4.13 -11.89
N HIS A 130 2.14 3.00 -11.30
CA HIS A 130 2.09 2.80 -9.85
C HIS A 130 3.06 3.73 -9.11
N GLY A 131 4.24 4.00 -9.67
CA GLY A 131 5.23 4.94 -9.13
C GLY A 131 4.72 6.37 -9.00
N LYS A 132 3.78 6.80 -9.87
CA LYS A 132 3.14 8.13 -9.76
C LYS A 132 2.42 8.37 -8.44
N SER A 133 1.99 7.33 -7.74
CA SER A 133 1.37 7.45 -6.42
C SER A 133 2.34 8.01 -5.38
N ASP A 134 3.61 7.62 -5.42
CA ASP A 134 4.66 8.18 -4.55
C ASP A 134 4.91 9.66 -4.85
N ASP A 135 5.03 10.03 -6.14
CA ASP A 135 5.20 11.42 -6.55
C ASP A 135 4.04 12.32 -6.09
N ILE A 136 2.82 11.78 -6.09
CA ILE A 136 1.63 12.49 -5.59
C ILE A 136 1.73 12.69 -4.09
N LEU A 137 1.98 11.63 -3.31
CA LEU A 137 2.07 11.68 -1.85
C LEU A 137 3.08 12.72 -1.39
N ARG A 138 4.27 12.75 -1.98
CA ARG A 138 5.36 13.67 -1.63
C ARG A 138 5.02 15.16 -1.80
N LYS A 139 4.02 15.50 -2.63
CA LYS A 139 3.54 16.88 -2.84
C LYS A 139 2.58 17.38 -1.76
N PHE A 140 2.10 16.49 -0.88
CA PHE A 140 1.09 16.83 0.13
C PHE A 140 1.68 16.78 1.56
N SER A 141 2.23 17.90 2.02
CA SER A 141 2.77 18.04 3.36
C SER A 141 1.71 18.14 4.46
N ASN A 142 0.46 18.41 4.08
CA ASN A 142 -0.69 18.57 4.97
C ASN A 142 -1.58 17.32 5.07
N VAL A 143 -1.05 16.17 4.66
CA VAL A 143 -1.62 14.82 4.87
C VAL A 143 -0.62 14.01 5.67
N ASP A 144 -1.10 13.29 6.66
CA ASP A 144 -0.30 12.27 7.33
C ASP A 144 -0.36 10.98 6.51
N TRP A 145 0.64 10.79 5.66
CA TRP A 145 0.72 9.63 4.77
C TRP A 145 1.95 8.77 5.07
N THR A 146 1.83 7.50 4.79
CA THR A 146 2.94 6.54 4.75
C THR A 146 2.81 5.70 3.47
N MET A 147 3.90 5.44 2.76
CA MET A 147 3.93 4.47 1.67
C MET A 147 4.77 3.27 2.09
N PHE A 148 4.16 2.10 2.17
CA PHE A 148 4.87 0.85 2.30
C PHE A 148 5.04 0.20 0.93
N THR A 149 6.27 0.10 0.47
CA THR A 149 6.62 -0.50 -0.82
C THR A 149 7.24 -1.87 -0.59
N PRO A 150 6.56 -2.97 -0.92
CA PRO A 150 7.14 -4.29 -0.76
C PRO A 150 8.31 -4.52 -1.74
N PRO A 151 9.24 -5.43 -1.44
CA PRO A 151 10.26 -5.85 -2.39
C PRO A 151 9.63 -6.53 -3.62
N PRO A 152 10.41 -6.72 -4.72
CA PRO A 152 9.90 -7.28 -5.97
C PRO A 152 9.22 -8.65 -5.86
N ILE A 153 9.71 -9.51 -4.97
CA ILE A 153 9.16 -10.85 -4.76
C ILE A 153 8.24 -10.84 -3.55
N LEU A 154 6.94 -10.80 -3.81
CA LEU A 154 5.89 -10.84 -2.80
C LEU A 154 5.14 -12.17 -2.89
N ASP A 155 5.45 -13.09 -1.97
CA ASP A 155 4.98 -14.47 -1.99
C ASP A 155 3.61 -14.60 -1.32
N ALA A 156 2.64 -15.17 -2.06
CA ALA A 156 1.28 -15.36 -1.58
C ALA A 156 1.14 -16.45 -0.52
N GLU A 157 1.98 -17.48 -0.59
CA GLU A 157 1.90 -18.69 0.24
C GLU A 157 3.01 -18.78 1.30
N GLY A 158 3.96 -17.84 1.26
CA GLY A 158 5.08 -17.83 2.20
C GLY A 158 4.62 -17.61 3.65
N PRO A 159 5.30 -18.25 4.61
CA PRO A 159 4.97 -18.11 6.02
C PRO A 159 5.24 -16.69 6.53
N GLU A 160 4.60 -16.35 7.64
CA GLU A 160 4.96 -15.17 8.41
C GLU A 160 6.32 -15.32 9.06
N SER A 161 7.10 -14.25 9.06
CA SER A 161 8.42 -14.20 9.72
C SER A 161 8.58 -12.90 10.49
N ASN A 162 9.18 -13.00 11.66
CA ASN A 162 9.65 -11.82 12.42
C ASN A 162 11.09 -11.43 12.03
N ASP A 163 11.72 -12.21 11.16
CA ASP A 163 13.06 -11.96 10.66
C ASP A 163 12.99 -11.24 9.32
N TYR A 164 12.86 -9.91 9.37
CA TYR A 164 12.83 -9.04 8.21
C TYR A 164 13.74 -7.82 8.40
N VAL A 165 14.09 -7.20 7.31
CA VAL A 165 14.86 -5.96 7.26
C VAL A 165 13.94 -4.85 6.73
N LEU A 166 14.01 -3.66 7.32
CA LEU A 166 13.32 -2.48 6.80
C LEU A 166 14.33 -1.52 6.18
N GLY A 167 13.93 -0.92 5.08
CA GLY A 167 14.65 0.14 4.39
C GLY A 167 13.75 1.32 4.08
N ASN A 168 14.21 2.21 3.23
CA ASN A 168 13.48 3.41 2.85
C ASN A 168 13.20 3.45 1.34
N GLU A 169 14.19 3.89 0.56
CA GLU A 169 14.02 4.21 -0.86
C GLU A 169 14.56 3.11 -1.78
N ASN A 170 15.46 2.26 -1.28
CA ASN A 170 16.16 1.27 -2.10
C ASN A 170 15.52 -0.11 -2.02
N VAL A 171 15.73 -0.89 -3.07
CA VAL A 171 15.49 -2.34 -3.01
C VAL A 171 16.37 -2.92 -1.91
N ILE A 172 15.74 -3.59 -0.94
CA ILE A 172 16.44 -4.29 0.13
C ILE A 172 16.43 -5.79 -0.10
N LEU A 173 17.46 -6.44 0.41
CA LEU A 173 17.60 -7.89 0.37
C LEU A 173 17.39 -8.44 1.78
N ASN A 174 16.73 -9.58 1.87
CA ASN A 174 16.64 -10.32 3.13
C ASN A 174 18.02 -10.95 3.48
N LYS A 175 18.13 -11.63 4.62
CA LYS A 175 19.38 -12.27 5.05
C LYS A 175 19.91 -13.34 4.09
N GLU A 176 19.04 -13.84 3.21
CA GLU A 176 19.43 -14.81 2.17
C GLU A 176 19.89 -14.14 0.87
N GLY A 177 19.99 -12.80 0.84
CA GLY A 177 20.35 -12.04 -0.34
C GLY A 177 19.25 -11.95 -1.41
N LYS A 178 17.97 -12.14 -1.03
CA LYS A 178 16.84 -12.10 -1.96
C LYS A 178 15.94 -10.88 -1.68
N PRO A 179 15.44 -10.19 -2.71
CA PRO A 179 14.46 -9.11 -2.56
C PRO A 179 13.04 -9.69 -2.37
N TYR A 180 12.81 -10.35 -1.24
CA TYR A 180 11.66 -11.22 -0.98
C TYR A 180 10.99 -10.91 0.36
N ILE A 181 9.65 -10.96 0.35
CA ILE A 181 8.81 -11.01 1.56
C ILE A 181 7.53 -11.83 1.27
N SER A 182 6.96 -12.47 2.29
CA SER A 182 5.62 -13.07 2.18
C SER A 182 4.51 -12.02 2.39
N TYR A 183 3.32 -12.25 1.84
CA TYR A 183 2.15 -11.42 2.16
C TYR A 183 1.78 -11.44 3.64
N ALA A 184 2.05 -12.54 4.35
CA ALA A 184 1.80 -12.65 5.78
C ALA A 184 2.71 -11.69 6.57
N THR A 185 4.02 -11.70 6.30
CA THR A 185 4.99 -10.76 6.89
C THR A 185 4.72 -9.32 6.48
N PHE A 186 4.40 -9.08 5.20
CA PHE A 186 4.03 -7.77 4.70
C PHE A 186 2.85 -7.18 5.48
N ALA A 187 1.78 -7.95 5.67
CA ALA A 187 0.61 -7.50 6.42
C ALA A 187 0.93 -7.24 7.90
N GLN A 188 1.80 -8.06 8.51
CA GLN A 188 2.28 -7.84 9.87
C GLN A 188 3.00 -6.49 9.99
N ILE A 189 3.98 -6.23 9.12
CA ILE A 189 4.75 -4.97 9.11
C ILE A 189 3.83 -3.77 8.93
N LEU A 190 2.85 -3.86 8.03
CA LEU A 190 1.90 -2.77 7.79
C LEU A 190 1.04 -2.49 9.03
N VAL A 191 0.57 -3.53 9.72
CA VAL A 191 -0.22 -3.35 10.95
C VAL A 191 0.65 -2.85 12.09
N ASP A 192 1.90 -3.27 12.18
CA ASP A 192 2.87 -2.71 13.13
C ASP A 192 3.11 -1.21 12.87
N GLU A 193 3.16 -0.79 11.60
CA GLU A 193 3.26 0.62 11.26
C GLU A 193 1.98 1.40 11.58
N ILE A 194 0.79 0.79 11.45
CA ILE A 194 -0.46 1.39 11.94
C ILE A 194 -0.36 1.69 13.43
N ASN A 195 0.17 0.74 14.22
CA ASN A 195 0.28 0.87 15.68
C ASN A 195 1.36 1.87 16.12
N ASN A 196 2.52 1.81 15.47
CA ASN A 196 3.73 2.52 15.94
C ASN A 196 3.90 3.91 15.32
N HIS A 197 3.27 4.18 14.17
CA HIS A 197 3.31 5.47 13.46
C HIS A 197 4.74 5.99 13.24
N LYS A 198 5.63 5.12 12.77
CA LYS A 198 7.06 5.42 12.68
C LYS A 198 7.43 6.21 11.42
N PHE A 199 6.71 5.96 10.31
CA PHE A 199 7.06 6.47 8.98
C PHE A 199 6.07 7.52 8.46
N SER A 200 5.80 8.58 9.27
CA SER A 200 4.93 9.68 8.84
C SER A 200 5.56 10.48 7.71
N ARG A 201 4.83 10.68 6.62
CA ARG A 201 5.25 11.36 5.38
C ARG A 201 6.53 10.80 4.78
N GLN A 202 6.65 9.48 4.82
CA GLN A 202 7.80 8.76 4.30
C GLN A 202 7.36 7.52 3.53
N ARG A 203 8.20 7.10 2.59
CA ARG A 203 8.21 5.75 2.07
C ARG A 203 9.13 4.89 2.92
N PHE A 204 8.75 3.63 3.10
CA PHE A 204 9.62 2.59 3.61
C PHE A 204 9.40 1.27 2.86
N THR A 205 10.36 0.38 2.94
CA THR A 205 10.35 -0.93 2.28
C THR A 205 10.82 -2.01 3.23
#